data_01a404521a2c981e5efd70ece496d07d
#
_entry.id   01a404521a2c981e5efd70ece496d07d
#
_cell.length_a   1.000
_cell.length_b   1.000
_cell.length_c   1.000
_cell.angle_alpha   90.00
_cell.angle_beta   90.00
_cell.angle_gamma   90.00
#
_symmetry.space_group_name_H-M   'P 1'
#
loop_
_entity.id
_entity.type
_entity.pdbx_description
1 polymer ?
#
loop_
_entity_poly.entity_id
_entity_poly.type
_entity_poly.pdbx_seq_one_letter_code
_entity_poly.pdbx_strand_id
1 'polypeptide(L)'
;MTKGFEKIGNATLYCGDANDILSDLEQIDSCVTDPPYGLSFMGKAWDYDVPGVDIWTKVHNVLRPGAHLLSFFGSRTYHRGAIPIEDAGFEIRDQLMWLYGSGFPKSHNIGKAVDKLQGNEREVVGVSENEKDFRDLGKNTKEIHGLDKLRS
;
A
#
# COMPACT_ATOMS: atom_id res chain seq x y z
N MET A 1 14.83 -19.08 10.28
CA MET A 1 13.89 -19.92 9.49
C MET A 1 14.49 -20.12 8.12
N THR A 2 14.34 -21.28 7.50
CA THR A 2 14.91 -21.59 6.18
C THR A 2 14.22 -20.70 5.15
N LYS A 3 14.99 -19.82 4.52
CA LYS A 3 14.48 -18.94 3.45
C LYS A 3 14.13 -19.81 2.26
N GLY A 4 12.85 -19.96 1.94
CA GLY A 4 12.41 -20.59 0.70
C GLY A 4 12.56 -19.59 -0.44
N PHE A 5 13.13 -20.03 -1.56
CA PHE A 5 13.08 -19.24 -2.79
C PHE A 5 12.62 -20.12 -3.96
N GLU A 6 12.00 -19.50 -4.94
CA GLU A 6 11.58 -20.14 -6.19
C GLU A 6 12.04 -19.27 -7.37
N LYS A 7 12.55 -19.91 -8.42
CA LYS A 7 12.99 -19.22 -9.63
C LYS A 7 12.03 -19.48 -10.78
N ILE A 8 11.44 -18.41 -11.31
CA ILE A 8 10.47 -18.47 -12.41
C ILE A 8 10.99 -17.58 -13.55
N GLY A 9 11.56 -18.17 -14.57
CA GLY A 9 12.22 -17.43 -15.64
C GLY A 9 13.38 -16.58 -15.11
N ASN A 10 13.29 -15.27 -15.27
CA ASN A 10 14.28 -14.30 -14.78
C ASN A 10 13.97 -13.75 -13.38
N ALA A 11 12.85 -14.17 -12.78
CA ALA A 11 12.46 -13.73 -11.44
C ALA A 11 12.89 -14.74 -10.38
N THR A 12 13.34 -14.25 -9.23
CA THR A 12 13.56 -15.06 -8.04
C THR A 12 12.61 -14.56 -6.95
N LEU A 13 11.74 -15.44 -6.48
CA LEU A 13 10.77 -15.16 -5.43
C LEU A 13 11.31 -15.64 -4.09
N TYR A 14 11.29 -14.78 -3.09
CA TYR A 14 11.67 -15.12 -1.72
C TYR A 14 10.44 -15.05 -0.82
N CYS A 15 10.26 -16.07 0.02
CA CYS A 15 9.23 -16.09 1.05
C CYS A 15 9.89 -16.02 2.42
N GLY A 16 9.73 -14.90 3.14
CA GLY A 16 10.33 -14.70 4.44
C GLY A 16 10.28 -13.25 4.92
N ASP A 17 10.87 -12.99 6.08
CA ASP A 17 11.03 -11.64 6.57
C ASP A 17 12.04 -10.87 5.70
N ALA A 18 11.66 -9.68 5.26
CA ALA A 18 12.50 -8.82 4.43
C ALA A 18 13.82 -8.48 5.13
N ASN A 19 13.82 -8.34 6.45
CA ASN A 19 15.01 -8.09 7.25
C ASN A 19 16.07 -9.19 7.13
N ASP A 20 15.61 -10.44 6.99
CA ASP A 20 16.50 -11.58 6.85
C ASP A 20 16.98 -11.73 5.40
N ILE A 21 16.06 -11.45 4.44
CA ILE A 21 16.33 -11.65 3.00
C ILE A 21 17.29 -10.59 2.49
N LEU A 22 17.06 -9.32 2.83
CA LEU A 22 17.88 -8.19 2.37
C LEU A 22 19.37 -8.37 2.68
N SER A 23 19.69 -8.99 3.82
CA SER A 23 21.08 -9.22 4.23
C SER A 23 21.85 -10.22 3.33
N ASP A 24 21.13 -11.01 2.55
CA ASP A 24 21.71 -12.05 1.68
C ASP A 24 21.63 -11.69 0.19
N LEU A 25 21.03 -10.53 -0.15
CA LEU A 25 20.94 -10.10 -1.54
C LEU A 25 22.27 -9.49 -2.02
N GLU A 26 22.58 -9.77 -3.28
CA GLU A 26 23.60 -9.01 -4.00
C GLU A 26 23.12 -7.58 -4.29
N GLN A 27 24.02 -6.71 -4.73
CA GLN A 27 23.65 -5.34 -5.09
C GLN A 27 22.62 -5.30 -6.21
N ILE A 28 21.60 -4.46 -6.03
CA ILE A 28 20.48 -4.27 -6.94
C ILE A 28 20.45 -2.84 -7.51
N ASP A 29 19.81 -2.67 -8.66
CA ASP A 29 19.79 -1.41 -9.41
C ASP A 29 18.61 -0.50 -9.01
N SER A 30 17.57 -1.06 -8.39
CA SER A 30 16.42 -0.30 -7.91
C SER A 30 15.59 -1.11 -6.92
N CYS A 31 14.80 -0.42 -6.10
CA CYS A 31 13.83 -1.03 -5.20
C CYS A 31 12.45 -0.38 -5.39
N VAL A 32 11.41 -1.21 -5.57
CA VAL A 32 10.00 -0.78 -5.54
C VAL A 32 9.30 -1.56 -4.46
N THR A 33 8.68 -0.89 -3.51
CA THR A 33 8.09 -1.54 -2.34
C THR A 33 6.77 -0.90 -1.92
N ASP A 34 5.87 -1.74 -1.38
CA ASP A 34 4.60 -1.36 -0.75
C ASP A 34 4.63 -1.81 0.72
N PRO A 35 5.26 -1.01 1.61
CA PRO A 35 5.44 -1.37 3.00
C PRO A 35 4.15 -1.13 3.82
N PRO A 36 4.09 -1.57 5.09
CA PRO A 36 3.03 -1.17 6.01
C PRO A 36 2.90 0.35 6.14
N TYR A 37 1.66 0.86 6.18
CA TYR A 37 1.38 2.31 6.20
C TYR A 37 1.17 2.89 7.58
N GLY A 38 1.14 2.06 8.62
CA GLY A 38 0.84 2.49 9.99
C GLY A 38 -0.62 2.96 10.15
N LEU A 39 -1.55 2.35 9.44
CA LEU A 39 -2.98 2.66 9.48
C LEU A 39 -3.79 1.70 10.32
N SER A 40 -3.14 0.70 10.93
CA SER A 40 -3.79 -0.41 11.66
C SER A 40 -4.85 -1.11 10.81
N PHE A 41 -4.50 -1.42 9.56
CA PHE A 41 -5.44 -1.99 8.60
C PHE A 41 -6.11 -3.25 9.15
N MET A 42 -7.44 -3.21 9.27
CA MET A 42 -8.25 -4.28 9.88
C MET A 42 -7.78 -4.72 11.27
N GLY A 43 -7.14 -3.83 12.05
CA GLY A 43 -6.59 -4.14 13.37
C GLY A 43 -5.39 -5.09 13.36
N LYS A 44 -4.73 -5.26 12.23
CA LYS A 44 -3.58 -6.14 12.08
C LYS A 44 -2.32 -5.52 12.70
N ALA A 45 -1.64 -6.27 13.54
CA ALA A 45 -0.46 -5.81 14.25
C ALA A 45 0.71 -5.41 13.34
N TRP A 46 0.84 -6.03 12.17
CA TRP A 46 1.90 -5.72 11.21
C TRP A 46 1.77 -4.33 10.57
N ASP A 47 0.61 -3.68 10.66
CA ASP A 47 0.35 -2.33 10.12
C ASP A 47 0.08 -1.30 11.22
N TYR A 48 0.60 -1.51 12.43
CA TYR A 48 0.46 -0.52 13.51
C TYR A 48 1.38 0.68 13.34
N ASP A 49 2.52 0.49 12.71
CA ASP A 49 3.47 1.56 12.43
C ASP A 49 4.11 1.42 11.05
N VAL A 50 4.76 2.47 10.59
CA VAL A 50 5.58 2.45 9.40
C VAL A 50 6.91 1.74 9.69
N PRO A 51 7.59 1.16 8.69
CA PRO A 51 8.91 0.56 8.90
C PRO A 51 9.93 1.56 9.44
N GLY A 52 10.70 1.13 10.43
CA GLY A 52 11.76 1.93 11.04
C GLY A 52 13.02 2.07 10.18
N VAL A 53 13.97 2.87 10.64
CA VAL A 53 15.24 3.16 9.95
C VAL A 53 16.07 1.91 9.64
N ASP A 54 15.98 0.87 10.47
CA ASP A 54 16.82 -0.34 10.35
C ASP A 54 16.60 -1.08 9.03
N ILE A 55 15.36 -1.25 8.61
CA ILE A 55 15.08 -1.91 7.33
C ILE A 55 15.49 -1.04 6.14
N TRP A 56 15.29 0.27 6.22
CA TRP A 56 15.70 1.19 5.18
C TRP A 56 17.23 1.27 5.04
N THR A 57 17.95 1.17 6.14
CA THR A 57 19.41 1.04 6.12
C THR A 57 19.86 -0.22 5.37
N LYS A 58 19.17 -1.35 5.57
CA LYS A 58 19.46 -2.58 4.82
C LYS A 58 19.13 -2.43 3.33
N VAL A 59 18.01 -1.79 3.00
CA VAL A 59 17.66 -1.48 1.60
C VAL A 59 18.72 -0.57 0.98
N HIS A 60 19.18 0.46 1.69
CA HIS A 60 20.24 1.35 1.23
C HIS A 60 21.53 0.61 0.94
N ASN A 61 21.92 -0.32 1.81
CA ASN A 61 23.17 -1.08 1.68
C ASN A 61 23.19 -2.04 0.48
N VAL A 62 22.04 -2.56 0.06
CA VAL A 62 21.95 -3.45 -1.11
C VAL A 62 21.73 -2.70 -2.42
N LEU A 63 21.38 -1.43 -2.36
CA LEU A 63 21.25 -0.60 -3.55
C LEU A 63 22.61 -0.08 -4.02
N ARG A 64 22.84 -0.11 -5.33
CA ARG A 64 24.03 0.49 -5.94
C ARG A 64 24.04 2.00 -5.78
N PRO A 65 25.20 2.65 -5.74
CA PRO A 65 25.27 4.12 -5.78
C PRO A 65 24.51 4.69 -6.98
N GLY A 66 23.60 5.65 -6.74
CA GLY A 66 22.73 6.25 -7.75
C GLY A 66 21.45 5.46 -8.08
N ALA A 67 21.22 4.32 -7.44
CA ALA A 67 19.99 3.56 -7.57
C ALA A 67 18.79 4.29 -6.95
N HIS A 68 17.58 3.96 -7.41
CA HIS A 68 16.34 4.60 -6.96
C HIS A 68 15.52 3.67 -6.07
N LEU A 69 14.96 4.26 -5.02
CA LEU A 69 13.92 3.66 -4.19
C LEU A 69 12.57 4.32 -4.51
N LEU A 70 11.55 3.51 -4.81
CA LEU A 70 10.16 3.91 -4.93
C LEU A 70 9.37 3.20 -3.82
N SER A 71 8.82 3.96 -2.89
CA SER A 71 8.06 3.42 -1.76
C SER A 71 6.64 3.98 -1.74
N PHE A 72 5.64 3.10 -1.67
CA PHE A 72 4.25 3.50 -1.53
C PHE A 72 3.92 3.84 -0.09
N PHE A 73 3.11 4.89 0.10
CA PHE A 73 2.57 5.26 1.39
C PHE A 73 1.16 5.83 1.27
N GLY A 74 0.39 5.70 2.35
CA GLY A 74 -0.92 6.34 2.44
C GLY A 74 -0.79 7.86 2.65
N SER A 75 -1.71 8.64 2.07
CA SER A 75 -1.74 10.11 2.16
C SER A 75 -1.73 10.67 3.59
N ARG A 76 -2.11 9.86 4.58
CA ARG A 76 -2.16 10.29 6.00
C ARG A 76 -0.83 10.07 6.73
N THR A 77 -0.01 9.14 6.27
CA THR A 77 1.17 8.65 7.00
C THR A 77 2.47 8.71 6.19
N TYR A 78 2.43 9.18 4.93
CA TYR A 78 3.63 9.24 4.07
C TYR A 78 4.80 9.99 4.72
N HIS A 79 4.53 11.07 5.44
CA HIS A 79 5.54 11.86 6.13
C HIS A 79 6.27 11.05 7.22
N ARG A 80 5.55 10.11 7.88
CA ARG A 80 6.14 9.21 8.88
C ARG A 80 7.04 8.16 8.23
N GLY A 81 6.73 7.73 7.02
CA GLY A 81 7.55 6.80 6.24
C GLY A 81 8.76 7.48 5.57
N ALA A 82 8.63 8.74 5.17
CA ALA A 82 9.72 9.48 4.55
C ALA A 82 10.89 9.75 5.51
N ILE A 83 10.60 10.09 6.77
CA ILE A 83 11.63 10.39 7.78
C ILE A 83 12.62 9.22 7.97
N PRO A 84 12.20 7.98 8.29
CA PRO A 84 13.16 6.89 8.45
C PRO A 84 13.87 6.48 7.15
N ILE A 85 13.32 6.78 5.99
CA ILE A 85 14.01 6.61 4.70
C ILE A 85 15.15 7.62 4.59
N GLU A 86 14.90 8.89 4.90
CA GLU A 86 15.91 9.95 4.90
C GLU A 86 16.98 9.68 5.95
N ASP A 87 16.59 9.29 7.17
CA ASP A 87 17.52 8.92 8.26
C ASP A 87 18.42 7.72 7.91
N ALA A 88 17.96 6.83 7.02
CA ALA A 88 18.76 5.72 6.50
C ALA A 88 19.79 6.12 5.44
N GLY A 89 19.84 7.40 5.04
CA GLY A 89 20.80 7.94 4.10
C GLY A 89 20.30 8.16 2.68
N PHE A 90 19.02 7.99 2.43
CA PHE A 90 18.42 8.32 1.13
C PHE A 90 18.18 9.83 0.98
N GLU A 91 18.34 10.33 -0.22
CA GLU A 91 17.90 11.67 -0.59
C GLU A 91 16.48 11.63 -1.12
N ILE A 92 15.55 12.31 -0.44
CA ILE A 92 14.16 12.41 -0.92
C ILE A 92 14.14 13.36 -2.12
N ARG A 93 13.82 12.82 -3.29
CA ARG A 93 13.82 13.55 -4.56
C ARG A 93 12.48 14.14 -4.91
N ASP A 94 11.41 13.34 -4.80
CA ASP A 94 10.09 13.75 -5.24
C ASP A 94 8.98 12.93 -4.56
N GLN A 95 7.75 13.42 -4.68
CA GLN A 95 6.54 12.71 -4.29
C GLN A 95 5.64 12.54 -5.50
N LEU A 96 5.46 11.29 -5.93
CA LEU A 96 4.61 10.94 -7.05
C LEU A 96 3.19 10.61 -6.58
N MET A 97 2.18 11.05 -7.35
CA MET A 97 0.79 10.71 -7.09
C MET A 97 0.35 9.54 -7.95
N TRP A 98 -0.03 8.44 -7.29
CA TRP A 98 -0.67 7.32 -7.97
C TRP A 98 -2.18 7.58 -8.08
N LEU A 99 -2.64 7.96 -9.26
CA LEU A 99 -4.03 8.30 -9.53
C LEU A 99 -4.76 7.13 -10.20
N TYR A 100 -5.93 6.77 -9.66
CA TYR A 100 -6.79 5.74 -10.22
C TYR A 100 -8.27 6.07 -10.01
N GLY A 101 -9.12 5.62 -10.94
CA GLY A 101 -10.54 5.97 -10.97
C GLY A 101 -11.43 5.20 -9.98
N SER A 102 -10.90 4.16 -9.34
CA SER A 102 -11.64 3.34 -8.38
C SER A 102 -10.92 3.33 -7.03
N GLY A 103 -11.64 3.50 -5.94
CA GLY A 103 -11.04 3.48 -4.61
C GLY A 103 -12.07 3.73 -3.53
N PHE A 104 -11.72 3.37 -2.30
CA PHE A 104 -12.57 3.69 -1.16
C PHE A 104 -12.43 5.17 -0.79
N PRO A 105 -13.56 5.88 -0.54
CA PRO A 105 -13.51 7.23 -0.02
C PRO A 105 -12.71 7.27 1.28
N LYS A 106 -11.70 8.13 1.35
CA LYS A 106 -10.93 8.34 2.59
C LYS A 106 -11.63 9.30 3.56
N SER A 107 -12.80 9.84 3.17
CA SER A 107 -13.60 10.72 3.99
C SER A 107 -14.36 9.95 5.07
N HIS A 108 -14.41 10.54 6.26
CA HIS A 108 -15.21 10.02 7.37
C HIS A 108 -16.65 10.51 7.24
N ASN A 109 -17.62 9.60 7.29
CA ASN A 109 -19.02 9.99 7.33
C ASN A 109 -19.39 10.48 8.73
N ILE A 110 -19.32 11.80 8.93
CA ILE A 110 -19.55 12.44 10.22
C ILE A 110 -20.94 12.13 10.75
N GLY A 111 -21.96 12.13 9.88
CA GLY A 111 -23.33 11.80 10.28
C GLY A 111 -23.45 10.42 10.92
N LYS A 112 -22.87 9.38 10.27
CA LYS A 112 -22.85 8.02 10.82
C LYS A 112 -22.03 7.93 12.12
N ALA A 113 -20.99 8.72 12.25
CA ALA A 113 -20.19 8.75 13.49
C ALA A 113 -20.96 9.37 14.64
N VAL A 114 -21.69 10.45 14.40
CA VAL A 114 -22.53 11.10 15.44
C VAL A 114 -23.65 10.17 15.86
N ASP A 115 -24.35 9.53 14.91
CA ASP A 115 -25.41 8.57 15.24
C ASP A 115 -24.90 7.44 16.12
N LYS A 116 -23.73 6.88 15.77
CA LYS A 116 -23.09 5.83 16.58
C LYS A 116 -22.73 6.29 18.00
N LEU A 117 -22.29 7.54 18.17
CA LEU A 117 -22.00 8.12 19.48
C LEU A 117 -23.27 8.35 20.30
N GLN A 118 -24.38 8.69 19.66
CA GLN A 118 -25.66 8.96 20.30
C GLN A 118 -26.54 7.72 20.43
N GLY A 119 -26.14 6.58 19.88
CA GLY A 119 -26.95 5.36 19.85
C GLY A 119 -28.17 5.45 18.95
N ASN A 120 -28.17 6.36 17.96
CA ASN A 120 -29.28 6.56 17.03
C ASN A 120 -29.18 5.57 15.86
N GLU A 121 -30.29 4.94 15.53
CA GLU A 121 -30.45 4.19 14.28
C GLU A 121 -31.22 5.05 13.26
N ARG A 122 -30.68 5.18 12.05
CA ARG A 122 -31.35 5.88 10.95
C ARG A 122 -32.21 4.93 10.17
N GLU A 123 -33.44 5.34 9.90
CA GLU A 123 -34.29 4.67 8.96
C GLU A 123 -33.72 4.80 7.53
N VAL A 124 -33.62 3.68 6.82
CA VAL A 124 -33.15 3.67 5.42
C VAL A 124 -34.36 3.95 4.53
N VAL A 125 -34.53 5.20 4.15
CA VAL A 125 -35.65 5.66 3.31
C VAL A 125 -35.49 5.41 1.82
N GLY A 126 -34.28 4.95 1.39
CA GLY A 126 -33.98 4.60 0.00
C GLY A 126 -32.53 4.81 -0.38
N VAL A 127 -32.16 4.40 -1.59
CA VAL A 127 -30.84 4.65 -2.18
C VAL A 127 -30.97 5.85 -3.11
N SER A 128 -30.10 6.86 -2.98
CA SER A 128 -30.12 8.03 -3.86
C SER A 128 -29.85 7.62 -5.33
N GLU A 129 -30.42 8.32 -6.29
CA GLU A 129 -30.19 8.08 -7.70
C GLU A 129 -28.70 8.18 -8.06
N ASN A 130 -27.99 9.14 -7.49
CA ASN A 130 -26.55 9.30 -7.66
C ASN A 130 -25.73 8.08 -7.18
N GLU A 131 -26.20 7.35 -6.18
CA GLU A 131 -25.52 6.14 -5.71
C GLU A 131 -25.78 4.94 -6.63
N LYS A 132 -26.92 4.91 -7.32
CA LYS A 132 -27.22 3.92 -8.37
C LYS A 132 -26.31 4.12 -9.58
N ASP A 133 -26.16 5.36 -10.05
CA ASP A 133 -25.28 5.71 -11.17
C ASP A 133 -23.82 5.33 -10.90
N PHE A 134 -23.34 5.53 -9.67
CA PHE A 134 -21.98 5.14 -9.29
C PHE A 134 -21.75 3.62 -9.28
N ARG A 135 -22.76 2.85 -8.87
CA ARG A 135 -22.70 1.37 -8.90
C ARG A 135 -22.75 0.83 -10.33
N ASP A 136 -23.50 1.48 -11.20
CA ASP A 136 -23.66 1.07 -12.60
C ASP A 136 -22.43 1.46 -13.44
N LEU A 137 -21.81 2.60 -13.17
CA LEU A 137 -20.48 2.95 -13.70
C LEU A 137 -19.41 1.93 -13.35
N GLY A 138 -19.40 1.41 -12.12
CA GLY A 138 -18.48 0.35 -11.70
C GLY A 138 -18.70 -1.00 -12.38
N LYS A 139 -19.94 -1.31 -12.81
CA LYS A 139 -20.26 -2.52 -13.57
C LYS A 139 -19.83 -2.41 -15.03
N ASN A 140 -20.06 -1.26 -15.66
CA ASN A 140 -19.68 -1.01 -17.05
C ASN A 140 -18.16 -1.02 -17.27
N THR A 141 -17.35 -0.57 -16.29
CA THR A 141 -15.89 -0.65 -16.39
C THR A 141 -15.36 -2.09 -16.38
N LYS A 142 -16.05 -3.03 -15.76
CA LYS A 142 -15.68 -4.46 -15.82
C LYS A 142 -15.93 -5.08 -17.20
N GLU A 143 -16.99 -4.69 -17.86
CA GLU A 143 -17.30 -5.13 -19.23
C GLU A 143 -16.32 -4.57 -20.28
N ILE A 144 -15.87 -3.32 -20.10
CA ILE A 144 -14.95 -2.65 -21.04
C ILE A 144 -13.53 -3.24 -21.00
N HIS A 145 -13.10 -3.82 -19.90
CA HIS A 145 -11.72 -4.29 -19.77
C HIS A 145 -11.50 -5.78 -20.00
N GLY A 146 -12.55 -6.56 -20.31
CA GLY A 146 -12.40 -7.97 -20.66
C GLY A 146 -11.65 -8.83 -19.62
N LEU A 147 -11.63 -8.40 -18.36
CA LEU A 147 -10.89 -9.03 -17.27
C LEU A 147 -11.48 -10.36 -16.80
N ASP A 148 -12.67 -10.72 -17.30
CA ASP A 148 -13.30 -12.01 -16.95
C ASP A 148 -12.73 -13.22 -17.72
N LYS A 149 -11.83 -13.00 -18.70
CA LYS A 149 -11.21 -14.08 -19.49
C LYS A 149 -9.91 -14.66 -18.92
N LEU A 150 -9.44 -14.18 -17.79
CA LEU A 150 -8.20 -14.66 -17.14
C LEU A 150 -8.46 -15.50 -15.87
N ARG A 151 -9.69 -15.97 -15.66
CA ARG A 151 -10.07 -16.88 -14.58
C ARG A 151 -10.69 -18.17 -15.10
N SER A 152 -10.03 -18.81 -16.03
CA SER A 152 -10.33 -20.21 -16.40
C SER A 152 -9.04 -20.99 -16.45
#